data_d52d0e831f0a1b365520b23129da1df5
#
_entry.id   d52d0e831f0a1b365520b23129da1df5
#
_cell.length_a   1.000
_cell.length_b   1.000
_cell.length_c   1.000
_cell.angle_alpha   90.00
_cell.angle_beta   90.00
_cell.angle_gamma   90.00
#
_symmetry.space_group_name_H-M   'P 1'
#
loop_
_entity.id
_entity.type
_entity.pdbx_description
1 polymer ?
#
loop_
_entity_poly.entity_id
_entity_poly.type
_entity_poly.pdbx_seq_one_letter_code
_entity_poly.pdbx_strand_id
1 'polypeptide(L)'
;MASPPSATVGRTARWLIRFPRAVPVAIFCLIAGVTALSVFAIERADNRREQVQIDQIARTVGATLERRASTSSAYLRAGAALFSTVDAVPLDLFRRFASELRLDDKYRVSGGIGWGEVIAPIATAEFERRIGRQLGRTVRVYRMPSAPNLPSLVPVAFSVPDSQRVQRAIGFDMYSEPRRRAAMERSARSQEPTATQKVTLVSGEDGPRPGFIIYMPVYSDAGENRMLRGFVYSPFDGQEFLDSSIYGGLVGERSVRLYDGTPHFSNLFAAHQAENGIGQASEYRIMVGDRLMTIEVRSAKGNTLTPVSMLTLLFGLAVASLAMLIARLLTQQANEDLAALDYFAEQNSIRNSLTRELNHRVKNTLANVLSIIALTRRRATNLDDFASSLDGRIRALSATHDLLTKGEWGTTPLRKVVEAELAPYGSADERMLDLEGPEVALAPNDALSFGLAIHELATNAAKYGALSAEGGRVSVRWSKDSNETVRVEWREQGGPPVPAERSRGFGTELIERIVAHELRHPVELDFAADGVRCTLRVPVRLPSEFAIRAPR
;
A
#
# COMPACT_ATOMS: atom_id res chain seq x y z
N MET A 1 -7.59 -12.98 -49.09
CA MET A 1 -6.61 -12.61 -48.04
C MET A 1 -7.29 -11.70 -47.05
N ALA A 2 -7.74 -12.24 -45.93
CA ALA A 2 -8.39 -11.48 -44.88
C ALA A 2 -7.30 -10.96 -43.92
N SER A 3 -7.30 -9.67 -43.72
CA SER A 3 -6.43 -9.02 -42.73
C SER A 3 -6.78 -9.54 -41.31
N PRO A 4 -5.80 -9.84 -40.46
CA PRO A 4 -6.07 -10.26 -39.10
C PRO A 4 -6.74 -9.09 -38.31
N PRO A 5 -7.69 -9.37 -37.41
CA PRO A 5 -8.32 -8.37 -36.63
C PRO A 5 -7.25 -7.74 -35.71
N SER A 6 -7.05 -6.43 -35.82
CA SER A 6 -6.29 -5.64 -34.89
C SER A 6 -7.02 -5.71 -33.52
N ALA A 7 -6.49 -6.50 -32.58
CA ALA A 7 -6.95 -6.53 -31.23
C ALA A 7 -6.77 -5.11 -30.65
N THR A 8 -7.86 -4.37 -30.56
CA THR A 8 -7.93 -3.08 -29.86
C THR A 8 -7.72 -3.37 -28.37
N VAL A 9 -6.46 -3.38 -27.96
CA VAL A 9 -6.09 -3.33 -26.54
C VAL A 9 -6.74 -2.06 -25.98
N GLY A 10 -7.79 -2.24 -25.16
CA GLY A 10 -8.59 -1.15 -24.62
C GLY A 10 -7.70 -0.08 -23.96
N ARG A 11 -8.14 1.17 -24.00
CA ARG A 11 -7.41 2.33 -23.42
C ARG A 11 -6.94 2.09 -21.98
N THR A 12 -7.67 1.31 -21.20
CA THR A 12 -7.35 0.90 -19.82
C THR A 12 -6.13 -0.02 -19.74
N ALA A 13 -5.96 -0.96 -20.69
CA ALA A 13 -4.79 -1.87 -20.69
C ALA A 13 -3.48 -1.12 -20.99
N ARG A 14 -3.51 -0.07 -21.81
CA ARG A 14 -2.31 0.74 -22.09
C ARG A 14 -1.78 1.49 -20.88
N TRP A 15 -2.64 1.87 -19.95
CA TRP A 15 -2.22 2.55 -18.70
C TRP A 15 -1.52 1.61 -17.73
N LEU A 16 -2.03 0.39 -17.59
CA LEU A 16 -1.43 -0.68 -16.76
C LEU A 16 -0.02 -1.02 -17.22
N ILE A 17 0.18 -1.07 -18.55
CA ILE A 17 1.48 -1.40 -19.14
C ILE A 17 2.46 -0.23 -19.04
N ARG A 18 1.97 1.01 -19.19
CA ARG A 18 2.83 2.21 -19.17
C ARG A 18 3.38 2.52 -17.76
N PHE A 19 2.67 2.12 -16.69
CA PHE A 19 3.06 2.41 -15.31
C PHE A 19 2.93 1.17 -14.40
N PRO A 20 3.71 0.11 -14.64
CA PRO A 20 3.54 -1.18 -13.95
C PRO A 20 3.78 -1.11 -12.44
N ARG A 21 4.53 -0.12 -11.96
CA ARG A 21 4.78 0.10 -10.53
C ARG A 21 3.82 1.10 -9.89
N ALA A 22 3.35 2.08 -10.64
CA ALA A 22 2.51 3.15 -10.10
C ALA A 22 1.07 2.70 -9.85
N VAL A 23 0.50 1.85 -10.73
CA VAL A 23 -0.88 1.39 -10.61
C VAL A 23 -1.13 0.56 -9.36
N PRO A 24 -0.33 -0.48 -9.01
CA PRO A 24 -0.51 -1.23 -7.77
C PRO A 24 -0.38 -0.35 -6.53
N VAL A 25 0.57 0.59 -6.51
CA VAL A 25 0.75 1.53 -5.40
C VAL A 25 -0.43 2.50 -5.29
N ALA A 26 -0.96 3.00 -6.41
CA ALA A 26 -2.13 3.88 -6.41
C ALA A 26 -3.38 3.18 -5.86
N ILE A 27 -3.59 1.90 -6.21
CA ILE A 27 -4.68 1.08 -5.67
C ILE A 27 -4.52 0.90 -4.15
N PHE A 28 -3.31 0.58 -3.69
CA PHE A 28 -3.02 0.48 -2.27
C PHE A 28 -3.32 1.78 -1.54
N CYS A 29 -2.78 2.91 -2.02
CA CYS A 29 -2.99 4.23 -1.42
C CYS A 29 -4.47 4.64 -1.39
N LEU A 30 -5.22 4.31 -2.44
CA LEU A 30 -6.65 4.60 -2.49
C LEU A 30 -7.42 3.83 -1.42
N ILE A 31 -7.22 2.50 -1.33
CA ILE A 31 -7.90 1.64 -0.35
C ILE A 31 -7.45 2.02 1.07
N ALA A 32 -6.16 2.24 1.29
CA ALA A 32 -5.63 2.68 2.58
C ALA A 32 -6.21 4.05 2.99
N GLY A 33 -6.34 4.98 2.05
CA GLY A 33 -6.98 6.28 2.28
C GLY A 33 -8.45 6.15 2.66
N VAL A 34 -9.22 5.31 1.96
CA VAL A 34 -10.62 5.02 2.31
C VAL A 34 -10.72 4.36 3.69
N THR A 35 -9.80 3.43 3.99
CA THR A 35 -9.74 2.76 5.30
C THR A 35 -9.45 3.77 6.42
N ALA A 36 -8.47 4.64 6.23
CA ALA A 36 -8.14 5.70 7.20
C ALA A 36 -9.31 6.65 7.43
N LEU A 37 -10.00 7.04 6.36
CA LEU A 37 -11.19 7.89 6.46
C LEU A 37 -12.34 7.18 7.20
N SER A 38 -12.52 5.88 6.96
CA SER A 38 -13.52 5.06 7.66
C SER A 38 -13.22 4.94 9.14
N VAL A 39 -11.95 4.67 9.52
CA VAL A 39 -11.50 4.64 10.91
C VAL A 39 -11.72 6.00 11.58
N PHE A 40 -11.34 7.08 10.92
CA PHE A 40 -11.59 8.43 11.43
C PHE A 40 -13.09 8.71 11.64
N ALA A 41 -13.94 8.31 10.72
CA ALA A 41 -15.39 8.49 10.84
C ALA A 41 -15.97 7.68 12.00
N ILE A 42 -15.53 6.43 12.18
CA ILE A 42 -15.95 5.55 13.30
C ILE A 42 -15.53 6.19 14.63
N GLU A 43 -14.27 6.57 14.79
CA GLU A 43 -13.76 7.19 16.02
C GLU A 43 -14.50 8.50 16.34
N ARG A 44 -14.74 9.32 15.32
CA ARG A 44 -15.48 10.57 15.50
C ARG A 44 -16.93 10.33 15.93
N ALA A 45 -17.58 9.32 15.36
CA ALA A 45 -18.96 8.96 15.74
C ALA A 45 -19.02 8.41 17.16
N ASP A 46 -18.06 7.56 17.53
CA ASP A 46 -18.00 6.95 18.84
C ASP A 46 -17.65 8.00 19.94
N ASN A 47 -16.71 8.89 19.67
CA ASN A 47 -16.39 9.99 20.56
C ASN A 47 -17.59 10.96 20.78
N ARG A 48 -18.38 11.21 19.74
CA ARG A 48 -19.62 11.99 19.87
C ARG A 48 -20.66 11.29 20.72
N ARG A 49 -20.83 9.98 20.54
CA ARG A 49 -21.75 9.18 21.36
C ARG A 49 -21.33 9.20 22.83
N GLU A 50 -20.06 8.99 23.08
CA GLU A 50 -19.51 9.06 24.45
C GLU A 50 -19.71 10.44 25.09
N GLN A 51 -19.44 11.53 24.34
CA GLN A 51 -19.66 12.89 24.83
C GLN A 51 -21.12 13.12 25.22
N VAL A 52 -22.07 12.68 24.41
CA VAL A 52 -23.50 12.80 24.72
C VAL A 52 -23.85 11.99 25.96
N GLN A 53 -23.28 10.81 26.12
CA GLN A 53 -23.54 9.98 27.30
C GLN A 53 -22.99 10.59 28.58
N ILE A 54 -21.74 11.09 28.59
CA ILE A 54 -21.18 11.73 29.80
C ILE A 54 -21.93 13.03 30.14
N ASP A 55 -22.37 13.80 29.12
CA ASP A 55 -23.22 14.99 29.32
C ASP A 55 -24.56 14.61 29.97
N GLN A 56 -25.19 13.54 29.52
CA GLN A 56 -26.45 13.07 30.05
C GLN A 56 -26.29 12.56 31.50
N ILE A 57 -25.22 11.83 31.78
CA ILE A 57 -24.91 11.37 33.14
C ILE A 57 -24.66 12.57 34.06
N ALA A 58 -23.84 13.54 33.63
CA ALA A 58 -23.56 14.73 34.41
C ALA A 58 -24.83 15.50 34.76
N ARG A 59 -25.75 15.68 33.82
CA ARG A 59 -27.07 16.30 34.03
C ARG A 59 -27.95 15.48 34.98
N THR A 60 -28.01 14.19 34.82
CA THR A 60 -28.85 13.29 35.63
C THR A 60 -28.36 13.28 37.10
N VAL A 61 -27.06 13.09 37.30
CA VAL A 61 -26.42 13.15 38.60
C VAL A 61 -26.65 14.55 39.24
N GLY A 62 -26.40 15.61 38.43
CA GLY A 62 -26.58 16.99 38.89
C GLY A 62 -28.01 17.29 39.31
N ALA A 63 -28.98 16.98 38.48
CA ALA A 63 -30.39 17.19 38.83
C ALA A 63 -30.83 16.43 40.06
N THR A 64 -30.27 15.24 40.31
CA THR A 64 -30.56 14.45 41.49
C THR A 64 -29.97 15.10 42.76
N LEU A 65 -28.71 15.55 42.69
CA LEU A 65 -28.06 16.23 43.80
C LEU A 65 -28.73 17.58 44.11
N GLU A 66 -29.07 18.39 43.11
CA GLU A 66 -29.77 19.66 43.25
C GLU A 66 -31.14 19.50 43.89
N ARG A 67 -31.90 18.49 43.45
CA ARG A 67 -33.20 18.16 44.06
C ARG A 67 -33.06 17.81 45.55
N ARG A 68 -32.04 17.02 45.91
CA ARG A 68 -31.79 16.66 47.33
C ARG A 68 -31.43 17.86 48.16
N ALA A 69 -30.54 18.72 47.68
CA ALA A 69 -30.17 19.96 48.36
C ALA A 69 -31.38 20.89 48.52
N SER A 70 -32.22 21.00 47.50
CA SER A 70 -33.46 21.78 47.51
C SER A 70 -34.47 21.24 48.52
N THR A 71 -34.67 19.88 48.54
CA THR A 71 -35.52 19.24 49.54
C THR A 71 -35.05 19.48 50.96
N SER A 72 -33.74 19.35 51.20
CA SER A 72 -33.15 19.66 52.53
C SER A 72 -33.35 21.14 52.90
N SER A 73 -33.16 22.05 51.94
CA SER A 73 -33.40 23.47 52.13
C SER A 73 -34.87 23.79 52.51
N ALA A 74 -35.82 23.06 51.88
CA ALA A 74 -37.23 23.21 52.24
C ALA A 74 -37.53 22.70 53.67
N TYR A 75 -36.89 21.62 54.11
CA TYR A 75 -37.00 21.17 55.50
C TYR A 75 -36.40 22.16 56.49
N LEU A 76 -35.27 22.76 56.15
CA LEU A 76 -34.66 23.77 56.99
C LEU A 76 -35.57 25.02 57.12
N ARG A 77 -36.24 25.45 56.07
CA ARG A 77 -37.23 26.55 56.11
C ARG A 77 -38.43 26.17 57.02
N ALA A 78 -38.96 24.97 56.86
CA ALA A 78 -40.05 24.46 57.72
C ALA A 78 -39.64 24.42 59.20
N GLY A 79 -38.43 23.94 59.49
CA GLY A 79 -37.87 23.96 60.83
C GLY A 79 -37.71 25.34 61.38
N ALA A 80 -37.19 26.27 60.55
CA ALA A 80 -37.01 27.67 60.96
C ALA A 80 -38.34 28.36 61.28
N ALA A 81 -39.39 28.10 60.46
CA ALA A 81 -40.74 28.60 60.70
C ALA A 81 -41.34 28.03 62.00
N LEU A 82 -41.16 26.73 62.23
CA LEU A 82 -41.64 26.13 63.50
C LEU A 82 -40.92 26.66 64.73
N PHE A 83 -39.57 26.75 64.69
CA PHE A 83 -38.77 27.14 65.82
C PHE A 83 -38.85 28.65 66.12
N SER A 84 -39.32 29.48 65.20
CA SER A 84 -39.58 30.92 65.43
C SER A 84 -40.78 31.11 66.36
N THR A 85 -41.69 30.20 66.49
CA THR A 85 -42.93 30.30 67.26
C THR A 85 -42.75 30.00 68.80
N VAL A 86 -41.59 29.48 69.22
CA VAL A 86 -41.30 29.08 70.57
C VAL A 86 -40.14 29.90 71.17
N ASP A 87 -40.19 30.24 72.49
CA ASP A 87 -39.12 31.03 73.11
C ASP A 87 -37.81 30.23 73.22
N ALA A 88 -37.82 28.98 73.50
CA ALA A 88 -36.68 28.06 73.48
C ALA A 88 -37.07 26.78 72.76
N VAL A 89 -36.21 26.25 71.95
CA VAL A 89 -36.47 24.99 71.20
C VAL A 89 -36.27 23.82 72.18
N PRO A 90 -37.37 23.11 72.57
CA PRO A 90 -37.25 21.93 73.43
C PRO A 90 -36.77 20.74 72.63
N LEU A 91 -36.08 19.77 73.26
CA LEU A 91 -35.59 18.55 72.62
C LEU A 91 -36.71 17.69 72.05
N ASP A 92 -37.85 17.59 72.71
CA ASP A 92 -39.00 16.79 72.23
C ASP A 92 -39.67 17.41 71.02
N LEU A 93 -39.79 18.73 70.94
CA LEU A 93 -40.26 19.42 69.72
C LEU A 93 -39.29 19.20 68.54
N PHE A 94 -37.98 19.37 68.82
CA PHE A 94 -36.96 19.11 67.79
C PHE A 94 -36.97 17.68 67.31
N ARG A 95 -37.05 16.71 68.23
CA ARG A 95 -37.11 15.29 67.85
C ARG A 95 -38.40 14.94 67.07
N ARG A 96 -39.56 15.46 67.49
CA ARG A 96 -40.83 15.28 66.76
C ARG A 96 -40.73 15.85 65.34
N PHE A 97 -40.28 17.08 65.21
CA PHE A 97 -40.07 17.69 63.91
C PHE A 97 -39.14 16.85 63.04
N ALA A 98 -38.00 16.42 63.52
CA ALA A 98 -37.06 15.60 62.78
C ALA A 98 -37.64 14.22 62.40
N SER A 99 -38.49 13.61 63.25
CA SER A 99 -39.15 12.32 62.94
C SER A 99 -40.25 12.45 61.90
N GLU A 100 -41.03 13.56 61.92
CA GLU A 100 -42.08 13.81 60.92
C GLU A 100 -41.50 14.11 59.49
N LEU A 101 -40.28 14.59 59.41
CA LEU A 101 -39.59 14.76 58.13
C LEU A 101 -39.31 13.40 57.44
N ARG A 102 -39.58 12.28 58.14
CA ARG A 102 -39.33 10.91 57.64
C ARG A 102 -37.96 10.83 56.94
N LEU A 103 -36.92 11.22 57.69
CA LEU A 103 -35.54 11.07 57.24
C LEU A 103 -35.22 9.54 57.19
N ASP A 104 -36.06 8.80 56.50
CA ASP A 104 -36.00 7.37 56.29
C ASP A 104 -34.71 6.92 55.64
N ASP A 105 -34.36 5.66 55.77
CA ASP A 105 -33.15 5.00 55.28
C ASP A 105 -32.81 5.27 53.81
N LYS A 106 -33.81 5.56 52.96
CA LYS A 106 -33.61 5.99 51.57
C LYS A 106 -33.10 7.41 51.41
N TYR A 107 -33.20 8.27 52.44
CA TYR A 107 -32.78 9.67 52.47
C TYR A 107 -31.65 9.95 53.45
N ARG A 108 -30.90 8.94 53.87
CA ARG A 108 -29.74 9.05 54.79
C ARG A 108 -28.58 9.90 54.28
N VAL A 109 -28.75 10.60 53.18
CA VAL A 109 -27.68 11.35 52.48
C VAL A 109 -27.41 12.72 53.07
N SER A 110 -28.35 13.26 53.81
CA SER A 110 -28.00 14.36 54.70
C SER A 110 -27.53 13.76 56.04
N GLY A 111 -26.39 14.19 56.55
CA GLY A 111 -25.91 13.80 57.89
C GLY A 111 -26.88 14.20 59.01
N GLY A 112 -28.15 14.39 58.62
CA GLY A 112 -29.24 14.73 59.55
C GLY A 112 -29.63 16.20 59.56
N ILE A 113 -30.37 16.57 60.57
CA ILE A 113 -30.77 17.94 60.85
C ILE A 113 -30.32 18.32 62.26
N GLY A 114 -29.88 19.54 62.44
CA GLY A 114 -29.42 20.02 63.74
C GLY A 114 -29.95 21.44 64.07
N TRP A 115 -29.89 21.76 65.34
CA TRP A 115 -30.20 23.08 65.91
C TRP A 115 -28.98 23.65 66.62
N GLY A 116 -28.53 24.82 66.21
CA GLY A 116 -27.49 25.62 66.90
C GLY A 116 -28.07 26.93 67.42
N GLU A 117 -27.85 27.20 68.67
CA GLU A 117 -28.41 28.36 69.34
C GLU A 117 -27.41 29.52 69.43
N VAL A 118 -27.84 30.71 69.10
CA VAL A 118 -27.01 31.92 69.26
C VAL A 118 -27.02 32.32 70.74
N ILE A 119 -25.86 32.33 71.38
CA ILE A 119 -25.72 32.72 72.79
C ILE A 119 -24.62 33.75 72.94
N ALA A 120 -24.74 34.59 73.94
CA ALA A 120 -23.62 35.44 74.39
C ALA A 120 -22.60 34.58 75.13
N PRO A 121 -21.28 34.91 75.11
CA PRO A 121 -20.27 34.13 75.81
C PRO A 121 -20.54 33.97 77.32
N ILE A 122 -21.13 34.97 77.93
CA ILE A 122 -21.51 34.92 79.33
C ILE A 122 -22.61 33.91 79.66
N ALA A 123 -23.45 33.54 78.67
CA ALA A 123 -24.54 32.57 78.84
C ALA A 123 -24.10 31.11 78.61
N THR A 124 -22.80 30.85 78.40
CA THR A 124 -22.27 29.49 78.11
C THR A 124 -22.62 28.48 79.20
N ALA A 125 -22.39 28.84 80.47
CA ALA A 125 -22.67 27.92 81.58
C ALA A 125 -24.16 27.61 81.75
N GLU A 126 -25.03 28.54 81.38
CA GLU A 126 -26.49 28.33 81.42
C GLU A 126 -26.92 27.40 80.24
N PHE A 127 -26.41 27.61 79.03
CA PHE A 127 -26.62 26.76 77.94
C PHE A 127 -26.20 25.29 78.20
N GLU A 128 -24.96 25.11 78.73
CA GLU A 128 -24.43 23.80 79.12
C GLU A 128 -25.33 23.07 80.14
N ARG A 129 -25.79 23.75 81.17
CA ARG A 129 -26.70 23.17 82.17
C ARG A 129 -28.07 22.83 81.57
N ARG A 130 -28.63 23.71 80.71
CA ARG A 130 -29.96 23.55 80.15
C ARG A 130 -29.97 22.39 79.12
N ILE A 131 -29.03 22.37 78.19
CA ILE A 131 -28.94 21.33 77.15
C ILE A 131 -28.51 19.98 77.77
N GLY A 132 -27.59 20.03 78.78
CA GLY A 132 -27.19 18.82 79.49
C GLY A 132 -28.34 18.14 80.22
N ARG A 133 -29.25 18.90 80.84
CA ARG A 133 -30.46 18.35 81.45
C ARG A 133 -31.41 17.73 80.46
N GLN A 134 -31.62 18.35 79.26
CA GLN A 134 -32.49 17.82 78.21
C GLN A 134 -31.92 16.55 77.58
N LEU A 135 -30.61 16.45 77.43
CA LEU A 135 -29.95 15.30 76.88
C LEU A 135 -29.61 14.19 77.89
N GLY A 136 -29.78 14.45 79.18
CA GLY A 136 -29.43 13.50 80.25
C GLY A 136 -27.95 13.24 80.43
N ARG A 137 -27.07 14.18 79.95
CA ARG A 137 -25.61 14.05 80.01
C ARG A 137 -24.92 15.39 80.18
N THR A 138 -23.64 15.37 80.55
CA THR A 138 -22.84 16.56 80.58
C THR A 138 -22.54 17.08 79.17
N VAL A 139 -22.85 18.35 78.93
CA VAL A 139 -22.53 19.06 77.70
C VAL A 139 -21.54 20.17 78.03
N ARG A 140 -20.50 20.32 77.22
CA ARG A 140 -19.55 21.45 77.33
C ARG A 140 -19.44 22.11 75.94
N VAL A 141 -19.41 23.47 75.97
CA VAL A 141 -19.14 24.22 74.72
C VAL A 141 -17.66 24.20 74.45
N TYR A 142 -17.30 23.82 73.26
CA TYR A 142 -15.92 23.79 72.79
C TYR A 142 -15.77 24.48 71.45
N ARG A 143 -14.58 25.00 71.15
CA ARG A 143 -14.29 25.88 70.04
C ARG A 143 -13.06 25.37 69.26
N MET A 144 -12.90 25.85 68.03
CA MET A 144 -11.63 25.69 67.35
C MET A 144 -10.49 26.35 68.10
N PRO A 145 -9.31 25.74 68.22
CA PRO A 145 -8.19 26.32 69.00
C PRO A 145 -7.75 27.71 68.55
N SER A 146 -7.90 28.00 67.22
CA SER A 146 -7.53 29.29 66.62
C SER A 146 -8.68 30.29 66.52
N ALA A 147 -9.78 30.03 67.18
CA ALA A 147 -10.97 30.89 67.08
C ALA A 147 -10.78 32.25 67.73
N PRO A 148 -11.12 33.35 67.07
CA PRO A 148 -11.09 34.67 67.67
C PRO A 148 -12.14 34.86 68.81
N ASN A 149 -11.98 35.81 69.65
CA ASN A 149 -13.03 36.19 70.62
C ASN A 149 -14.17 36.86 69.84
N LEU A 150 -15.34 36.24 69.85
CA LEU A 150 -16.53 36.68 69.13
C LEU A 150 -17.60 37.14 70.13
N PRO A 151 -18.42 38.16 69.77
CA PRO A 151 -19.49 38.65 70.61
C PRO A 151 -20.62 37.64 70.82
N SER A 152 -20.74 36.65 69.92
CA SER A 152 -21.73 35.59 69.98
C SER A 152 -21.10 34.25 69.67
N LEU A 153 -21.64 33.19 70.26
CA LEU A 153 -21.31 31.79 70.00
C LEU A 153 -22.53 31.09 69.35
N VAL A 154 -22.31 30.04 68.59
CA VAL A 154 -23.39 29.22 68.05
C VAL A 154 -23.09 27.73 68.27
N PRO A 155 -23.20 27.30 69.55
CA PRO A 155 -23.00 25.92 69.93
C PRO A 155 -24.13 25.03 69.37
N VAL A 156 -23.80 23.84 68.95
CA VAL A 156 -24.76 22.79 68.58
C VAL A 156 -25.52 22.34 69.79
N ALA A 157 -26.85 22.54 69.82
CA ALA A 157 -27.71 22.13 70.89
C ALA A 157 -28.27 20.69 70.67
N PHE A 158 -28.81 20.46 69.45
CA PHE A 158 -29.41 19.18 69.10
C PHE A 158 -29.03 18.78 67.71
N SER A 159 -29.02 17.47 67.41
CA SER A 159 -28.85 16.97 66.07
C SER A 159 -29.42 15.52 65.97
N VAL A 160 -29.98 15.17 64.83
CA VAL A 160 -30.57 13.86 64.53
C VAL A 160 -30.04 13.42 63.15
N PRO A 161 -29.73 12.15 62.91
CA PRO A 161 -29.93 10.99 63.79
C PRO A 161 -28.94 10.97 64.96
N ASP A 162 -29.34 10.28 66.04
CA ASP A 162 -28.56 10.18 67.28
C ASP A 162 -27.40 9.15 67.11
N SER A 163 -26.46 9.43 66.23
CA SER A 163 -25.27 8.62 66.03
C SER A 163 -24.09 9.09 66.87
N GLN A 164 -23.11 8.25 67.15
CA GLN A 164 -21.91 8.64 67.89
C GLN A 164 -21.20 9.85 67.29
N ARG A 165 -21.23 9.94 65.94
CA ARG A 165 -20.66 11.08 65.19
C ARG A 165 -21.37 12.37 65.56
N VAL A 166 -22.67 12.36 65.56
CA VAL A 166 -23.52 13.51 65.84
C VAL A 166 -23.42 13.91 67.31
N GLN A 167 -23.34 12.95 68.24
CA GLN A 167 -23.17 13.23 69.67
C GLN A 167 -21.88 13.97 69.99
N ARG A 168 -20.81 13.72 69.25
CA ARG A 168 -19.53 14.45 69.38
C ARG A 168 -19.65 15.91 68.95
N ALA A 169 -20.56 16.24 68.04
CA ALA A 169 -20.74 17.62 67.59
C ALA A 169 -21.52 18.49 68.57
N ILE A 170 -22.25 17.90 69.56
CA ILE A 170 -22.99 18.64 70.53
C ILE A 170 -22.05 19.51 71.40
N GLY A 171 -22.37 20.81 71.56
CA GLY A 171 -21.52 21.78 72.19
C GLY A 171 -20.45 22.42 71.34
N PHE A 172 -20.22 21.93 70.09
CA PHE A 172 -19.28 22.58 69.18
C PHE A 172 -19.79 23.95 68.75
N ASP A 173 -19.00 25.03 69.06
CA ASP A 173 -19.29 26.36 68.57
C ASP A 173 -19.00 26.49 67.07
N MET A 174 -20.05 26.44 66.29
CA MET A 174 -19.94 26.51 64.84
C MET A 174 -19.41 27.86 64.34
N TYR A 175 -19.60 28.94 65.07
CA TYR A 175 -19.04 30.26 64.79
C TYR A 175 -17.52 30.29 64.90
N SER A 176 -16.94 29.38 65.64
CA SER A 176 -15.48 29.28 65.82
C SER A 176 -14.75 28.92 64.52
N GLU A 177 -15.44 28.27 63.51
CA GLU A 177 -14.87 27.89 62.24
C GLU A 177 -15.20 28.97 61.18
N PRO A 178 -14.21 29.58 60.50
CA PRO A 178 -14.42 30.75 59.63
C PRO A 178 -15.38 30.51 58.47
N ARG A 179 -15.34 29.34 57.83
CA ARG A 179 -16.20 29.02 56.67
C ARG A 179 -17.65 28.81 57.09
N ARG A 180 -17.87 28.18 58.24
CA ARG A 180 -19.21 28.02 58.83
C ARG A 180 -19.78 29.37 59.24
N ARG A 181 -18.98 30.19 59.94
CA ARG A 181 -19.38 31.54 60.33
C ARG A 181 -19.77 32.38 59.11
N ALA A 182 -18.94 32.42 58.07
CA ALA A 182 -19.25 33.17 56.84
C ALA A 182 -20.58 32.73 56.18
N ALA A 183 -20.89 31.42 56.16
CA ALA A 183 -22.16 30.93 55.66
C ALA A 183 -23.33 31.32 56.57
N MET A 184 -23.21 31.20 57.87
CA MET A 184 -24.24 31.63 58.82
C MET A 184 -24.52 33.14 58.73
N GLU A 185 -23.48 33.97 58.63
CA GLU A 185 -23.64 35.41 58.42
C GLU A 185 -24.33 35.78 57.12
N ARG A 186 -23.99 35.06 56.01
CA ARG A 186 -24.72 35.24 54.74
C ARG A 186 -26.18 34.81 54.89
N SER A 187 -26.43 33.63 55.49
CA SER A 187 -27.78 33.12 55.74
C SER A 187 -28.60 34.08 56.58
N ALA A 188 -27.99 34.66 57.63
CA ALA A 188 -28.67 35.66 58.46
C ALA A 188 -29.04 36.93 57.65
N ARG A 189 -28.16 37.39 56.74
CA ARG A 189 -28.45 38.57 55.91
C ARG A 189 -29.50 38.29 54.83
N SER A 190 -29.43 37.14 54.16
CA SER A 190 -30.34 36.78 53.06
C SER A 190 -31.68 36.24 53.55
N GLN A 191 -31.73 35.73 54.78
CA GLN A 191 -32.87 34.95 55.31
C GLN A 191 -33.20 33.71 54.50
N GLU A 192 -32.23 33.18 53.75
CA GLU A 192 -32.34 32.04 52.89
C GLU A 192 -31.35 30.93 53.27
N PRO A 193 -31.65 29.66 52.91
CA PRO A 193 -30.71 28.57 53.12
C PRO A 193 -29.40 28.80 52.37
N THR A 194 -28.30 28.78 53.15
CA THR A 194 -26.95 29.13 52.64
C THR A 194 -25.97 28.00 52.95
N ALA A 195 -25.24 27.58 51.93
CA ALA A 195 -24.26 26.51 52.05
C ALA A 195 -22.86 27.02 52.41
N THR A 196 -22.12 26.24 53.19
CA THR A 196 -20.71 26.51 53.43
C THR A 196 -19.83 26.22 52.23
N GLN A 197 -18.65 26.76 52.19
CA GLN A 197 -17.54 26.17 51.42
C GLN A 197 -17.23 24.78 51.95
N LYS A 198 -16.33 24.07 51.26
CA LYS A 198 -15.78 22.80 51.72
C LYS A 198 -15.28 22.93 53.16
N VAL A 199 -15.91 22.20 54.06
CA VAL A 199 -15.52 22.10 55.48
C VAL A 199 -15.19 20.66 55.84
N THR A 200 -14.43 20.49 56.90
CA THR A 200 -14.25 19.18 57.50
C THR A 200 -15.37 18.94 58.51
N LEU A 201 -16.14 17.89 58.26
CA LEU A 201 -17.15 17.45 59.21
C LEU A 201 -16.49 16.72 60.38
N VAL A 202 -17.07 16.84 61.57
CA VAL A 202 -16.59 16.12 62.76
C VAL A 202 -16.63 14.62 62.49
N SER A 203 -15.48 13.99 62.66
CA SER A 203 -15.27 12.59 62.24
C SER A 203 -15.85 11.56 63.19
N GLY A 204 -16.36 10.46 62.60
CA GLY A 204 -16.45 9.17 63.28
C GLY A 204 -15.07 8.47 63.36
N GLU A 205 -15.07 7.15 63.45
CA GLU A 205 -13.85 6.32 63.52
C GLU A 205 -13.01 6.35 62.22
N ASP A 206 -13.61 6.77 61.10
CA ASP A 206 -12.99 6.76 59.75
C ASP A 206 -12.19 8.04 59.42
N GLY A 207 -11.96 8.93 60.32
CA GLY A 207 -11.19 10.14 60.09
C GLY A 207 -11.99 11.35 59.54
N PRO A 208 -11.31 12.48 59.26
CA PRO A 208 -11.94 13.72 58.82
C PRO A 208 -12.46 13.60 57.38
N ARG A 209 -13.76 13.86 57.19
CA ARG A 209 -14.40 13.78 55.84
C ARG A 209 -14.74 15.17 55.33
N PRO A 210 -14.46 15.47 54.07
CA PRO A 210 -14.88 16.70 53.44
C PRO A 210 -16.40 16.72 53.23
N GLY A 211 -16.99 17.88 53.48
CA GLY A 211 -18.42 18.05 53.29
C GLY A 211 -18.81 19.53 53.31
N PHE A 212 -20.09 19.77 53.35
CA PHE A 212 -20.66 21.12 53.48
C PHE A 212 -21.87 21.09 54.42
N ILE A 213 -22.30 22.27 54.86
CA ILE A 213 -23.46 22.42 55.74
C ILE A 213 -24.36 23.49 55.17
N ILE A 214 -25.66 23.22 55.11
CA ILE A 214 -26.67 24.25 54.78
C ILE A 214 -27.24 24.77 56.05
N TYR A 215 -27.23 26.10 56.23
CA TYR A 215 -27.78 26.81 57.37
C TYR A 215 -29.02 27.60 57.00
N MET A 216 -30.04 27.62 57.85
CA MET A 216 -31.21 28.48 57.79
C MET A 216 -31.38 29.22 59.09
N PRO A 217 -31.42 30.57 59.10
CA PRO A 217 -31.54 31.36 60.32
C PRO A 217 -32.94 31.26 60.91
N VAL A 218 -33.02 31.32 62.25
CA VAL A 218 -34.28 31.35 62.99
C VAL A 218 -34.32 32.62 63.77
N TYR A 219 -35.38 33.38 63.57
CA TYR A 219 -35.60 34.67 64.28
C TYR A 219 -36.76 34.53 65.23
N SER A 220 -36.74 35.40 66.28
CA SER A 220 -37.90 35.54 67.17
C SER A 220 -39.06 36.17 66.41
N ASP A 221 -40.30 35.76 66.74
CA ASP A 221 -41.52 36.31 66.17
C ASP A 221 -41.99 37.62 66.83
N ALA A 222 -41.12 38.26 67.61
CA ALA A 222 -41.43 39.45 68.39
C ALA A 222 -41.38 40.72 67.54
N GLY A 223 -42.43 40.99 66.74
CA GLY A 223 -42.70 42.30 66.12
C GLY A 223 -41.53 42.99 65.38
N GLU A 224 -41.35 44.29 65.56
CA GLU A 224 -40.32 45.08 64.84
C GLU A 224 -38.87 44.75 65.22
N ASN A 225 -38.62 44.07 66.37
CA ASN A 225 -37.30 43.63 66.81
C ASN A 225 -37.03 42.13 66.61
N ARG A 226 -36.91 41.74 65.39
CA ARG A 226 -36.48 40.36 65.05
C ARG A 226 -35.06 40.09 65.53
N MET A 227 -34.93 39.26 66.56
CA MET A 227 -33.61 38.83 67.06
C MET A 227 -33.24 37.46 66.51
N LEU A 228 -32.01 37.32 65.97
CA LEU A 228 -31.47 36.03 65.50
C LEU A 228 -31.28 35.12 66.77
N ARG A 229 -31.98 33.99 66.77
CA ARG A 229 -31.99 33.01 67.89
C ARG A 229 -31.08 31.81 67.62
N GLY A 230 -30.89 31.45 66.38
CA GLY A 230 -30.09 30.30 66.02
C GLY A 230 -30.19 29.94 64.60
N PHE A 231 -29.72 28.77 64.30
CA PHE A 231 -29.73 28.20 62.97
C PHE A 231 -30.21 26.74 62.97
N VAL A 232 -31.19 26.41 62.15
CA VAL A 232 -31.44 25.02 61.74
C VAL A 232 -30.44 24.70 60.64
N TYR A 233 -29.78 23.55 60.69
CA TYR A 233 -28.74 23.21 59.74
C TYR A 233 -28.81 21.74 59.33
N SER A 234 -28.28 21.45 58.15
CA SER A 234 -28.11 20.08 57.66
C SER A 234 -26.68 19.88 57.15
N PRO A 235 -25.90 18.98 57.76
CA PRO A 235 -24.58 18.61 57.25
C PRO A 235 -24.69 17.57 56.13
N PHE A 236 -23.80 17.68 55.15
CA PHE A 236 -23.67 16.73 54.03
C PHE A 236 -22.23 16.24 53.95
N ASP A 237 -22.04 14.92 54.09
CA ASP A 237 -20.81 14.27 53.73
C ASP A 237 -20.68 14.27 52.22
N GLY A 238 -19.56 14.74 51.66
CA GLY A 238 -19.40 14.91 50.22
C GLY A 238 -19.46 13.58 49.45
N GLN A 239 -18.88 12.53 50.03
CA GLN A 239 -18.89 11.21 49.38
C GLN A 239 -20.30 10.58 49.46
N GLU A 240 -20.94 10.59 50.61
CA GLU A 240 -22.31 10.08 50.75
C GLU A 240 -23.31 10.87 49.90
N PHE A 241 -23.12 12.19 49.75
CA PHE A 241 -23.93 13.03 48.89
C PHE A 241 -23.79 12.65 47.42
N LEU A 242 -22.55 12.46 46.93
CA LEU A 242 -22.28 12.04 45.57
C LEU A 242 -22.84 10.63 45.28
N ASP A 243 -22.46 9.66 46.14
CA ASP A 243 -22.84 8.24 45.93
C ASP A 243 -24.36 8.04 45.94
N SER A 244 -25.08 8.91 46.64
CA SER A 244 -26.54 8.91 46.68
C SER A 244 -27.21 9.22 45.33
N SER A 245 -26.50 9.80 44.41
CA SER A 245 -26.98 10.12 43.05
C SER A 245 -26.60 9.07 42.02
N ILE A 246 -25.76 8.11 42.41
CA ILE A 246 -25.24 7.07 41.55
C ILE A 246 -26.00 5.77 41.77
N TYR A 247 -26.95 5.43 40.88
CA TYR A 247 -27.80 4.24 41.00
C TYR A 247 -27.54 3.25 39.85
N GLY A 248 -27.61 1.96 40.19
CA GLY A 248 -27.92 0.87 39.24
C GLY A 248 -27.07 0.82 37.98
N GLY A 249 -25.77 1.17 38.06
CA GLY A 249 -24.90 1.11 36.88
C GLY A 249 -24.98 2.32 35.95
N LEU A 250 -25.67 3.41 36.34
CA LEU A 250 -25.80 4.64 35.55
C LEU A 250 -24.46 5.19 35.06
N VAL A 251 -23.43 5.11 35.90
CA VAL A 251 -22.08 5.66 35.61
C VAL A 251 -21.21 4.66 34.84
N GLY A 252 -21.46 3.34 35.02
CA GLY A 252 -20.62 2.30 34.43
C GLY A 252 -19.18 2.41 34.95
N GLU A 253 -18.22 2.37 34.05
CA GLU A 253 -16.79 2.51 34.37
C GLU A 253 -16.30 3.97 34.40
N ARG A 254 -17.19 4.94 34.25
CA ARG A 254 -16.83 6.39 34.18
C ARG A 254 -16.57 6.95 35.56
N SER A 255 -15.68 7.93 35.62
CA SER A 255 -15.38 8.65 36.85
C SER A 255 -16.33 9.84 37.03
N VAL A 256 -16.84 10.02 38.24
CA VAL A 256 -17.64 11.19 38.62
C VAL A 256 -16.97 11.89 39.78
N ARG A 257 -16.81 13.20 39.71
CA ARG A 257 -16.18 14.04 40.73
C ARG A 257 -17.09 15.22 41.05
N LEU A 258 -17.18 15.56 42.32
CA LEU A 258 -17.93 16.72 42.81
C LEU A 258 -16.97 17.75 43.42
N TYR A 259 -17.08 19.00 42.96
CA TYR A 259 -16.20 20.10 43.37
C TYR A 259 -17.00 21.27 43.96
N ASP A 260 -16.38 21.97 44.91
CA ASP A 260 -16.82 23.27 45.43
C ASP A 260 -16.42 24.41 44.48
N GLY A 261 -17.30 24.78 43.54
CA GLY A 261 -16.99 25.76 42.50
C GLY A 261 -16.25 25.16 41.32
N THR A 262 -15.07 25.64 40.99
CA THR A 262 -14.28 25.20 39.85
C THR A 262 -13.59 23.84 40.06
N PRO A 263 -13.45 23.02 39.01
CA PRO A 263 -12.77 21.73 39.09
C PRO A 263 -11.27 21.91 39.38
N HIS A 264 -10.92 21.85 40.64
CA HIS A 264 -9.53 21.89 41.10
C HIS A 264 -9.39 20.94 42.29
N PHE A 265 -8.22 20.31 42.45
CA PHE A 265 -7.99 19.31 43.48
C PHE A 265 -8.31 19.79 44.89
N SER A 266 -7.96 21.04 45.22
CA SER A 266 -8.29 21.64 46.53
C SER A 266 -9.80 21.73 46.82
N ASN A 267 -10.62 21.80 45.74
CA ASN A 267 -12.06 21.97 45.80
C ASN A 267 -12.82 20.65 45.73
N LEU A 268 -12.11 19.52 45.56
CA LEU A 268 -12.74 18.20 45.43
C LEU A 268 -13.45 17.82 46.74
N PHE A 269 -14.77 17.59 46.67
CA PHE A 269 -15.55 17.04 47.77
C PHE A 269 -15.51 15.53 47.81
N ALA A 270 -15.75 14.91 46.64
CA ALA A 270 -15.90 13.48 46.52
C ALA A 270 -15.57 13.01 45.11
N ALA A 271 -15.24 11.74 44.97
CA ALA A 271 -15.00 11.10 43.68
C ALA A 271 -15.50 9.66 43.71
N HIS A 272 -16.12 9.27 42.60
CA HIS A 272 -16.51 7.91 42.34
C HIS A 272 -15.68 7.37 41.16
N GLN A 273 -15.02 6.21 41.35
CA GLN A 273 -14.13 5.59 40.34
C GLN A 273 -13.09 6.57 39.75
N ALA A 274 -12.41 7.34 40.62
CA ALA A 274 -11.50 8.41 40.21
C ALA A 274 -10.36 7.96 39.30
N GLU A 275 -9.93 6.71 39.40
CA GLU A 275 -8.84 6.11 38.63
C GLU A 275 -9.20 5.86 37.15
N ASN A 276 -10.48 5.70 36.87
CA ASN A 276 -10.98 5.36 35.53
C ASN A 276 -11.13 6.56 34.59
N GLY A 277 -11.05 7.78 35.12
CA GLY A 277 -11.35 9.00 34.37
C GLY A 277 -10.16 9.55 33.59
N ILE A 278 -9.80 8.93 32.44
CA ILE A 278 -8.65 9.31 31.60
C ILE A 278 -9.05 9.94 30.26
N GLY A 279 -10.33 9.83 29.89
CA GLY A 279 -10.85 10.30 28.59
C GLY A 279 -11.48 11.69 28.64
N GLN A 280 -12.43 11.91 27.73
CA GLN A 280 -13.18 13.16 27.62
C GLN A 280 -13.94 13.47 28.92
N ALA A 281 -14.07 14.76 29.23
CA ALA A 281 -14.77 15.23 30.40
C ALA A 281 -15.99 16.07 30.01
N SER A 282 -17.03 15.97 30.82
CA SER A 282 -18.18 16.88 30.77
C SER A 282 -18.41 17.47 32.15
N GLU A 283 -18.66 18.77 32.23
CA GLU A 283 -18.94 19.52 33.43
C GLU A 283 -20.40 19.94 33.47
N TYR A 284 -21.01 19.76 34.64
CA TYR A 284 -22.36 20.25 34.88
C TYR A 284 -22.39 21.01 36.19
N ARG A 285 -22.96 22.22 36.18
CA ARG A 285 -23.03 23.11 37.36
C ARG A 285 -24.39 23.00 38.00
N ILE A 286 -24.39 22.87 39.33
CA ILE A 286 -25.58 22.78 40.16
C ILE A 286 -25.56 23.87 41.22
N MET A 287 -26.75 24.28 41.67
CA MET A 287 -26.90 25.17 42.83
C MET A 287 -27.27 24.39 44.08
N VAL A 288 -26.48 24.55 45.12
CA VAL A 288 -26.70 23.96 46.44
C VAL A 288 -26.79 25.08 47.48
N GLY A 289 -28.03 25.39 47.91
CA GLY A 289 -28.26 26.64 48.63
C GLY A 289 -27.92 27.86 47.76
N ASP A 290 -26.99 28.67 48.24
CA ASP A 290 -26.47 29.86 47.53
C ASP A 290 -25.12 29.57 46.79
N ARG A 291 -24.68 28.30 46.72
CA ARG A 291 -23.35 27.96 46.19
C ARG A 291 -23.43 27.19 44.90
N LEU A 292 -22.54 27.58 43.99
CA LEU A 292 -22.30 26.83 42.75
C LEU A 292 -21.35 25.65 43.03
N MET A 293 -21.75 24.45 42.69
CA MET A 293 -20.92 23.26 42.71
C MET A 293 -20.80 22.70 41.29
N THR A 294 -19.70 22.02 40.99
CA THR A 294 -19.45 21.44 39.67
C THR A 294 -19.31 19.94 39.77
N ILE A 295 -20.05 19.25 38.93
CA ILE A 295 -19.93 17.81 38.68
C ILE A 295 -19.14 17.62 37.44
N GLU A 296 -18.07 16.87 37.49
CA GLU A 296 -17.27 16.45 36.35
C GLU A 296 -17.46 14.95 36.14
N VAL A 297 -17.90 14.58 34.97
CA VAL A 297 -17.96 13.18 34.51
C VAL A 297 -16.90 12.96 33.46
N ARG A 298 -16.04 11.97 33.70
CA ARG A 298 -14.98 11.61 32.75
C ARG A 298 -15.17 10.20 32.22
N SER A 299 -14.95 10.06 30.93
CA SER A 299 -14.95 8.75 30.28
C SER A 299 -13.74 7.91 30.75
N ALA A 300 -13.98 6.60 30.90
CA ALA A 300 -12.90 5.63 31.11
C ALA A 300 -12.10 5.37 29.82
N LYS A 301 -12.67 5.75 28.67
CA LYS A 301 -12.06 5.52 27.36
C LYS A 301 -10.88 6.45 27.14
N GLY A 302 -9.66 5.88 27.14
CA GLY A 302 -8.43 6.59 26.79
C GLY A 302 -8.35 6.97 25.32
N ASN A 303 -7.22 7.53 24.92
CA ASN A 303 -6.94 7.95 23.53
C ASN A 303 -6.50 6.77 22.64
N THR A 304 -7.00 5.56 22.90
CA THR A 304 -6.76 4.35 22.13
C THR A 304 -7.87 4.12 21.11
N LEU A 305 -7.51 3.54 19.96
CA LEU A 305 -8.49 3.16 18.96
C LEU A 305 -9.49 2.14 19.54
N THR A 306 -10.75 2.28 19.16
CA THR A 306 -11.76 1.29 19.51
C THR A 306 -11.46 -0.07 18.87
N PRO A 307 -11.88 -1.19 19.46
CA PRO A 307 -11.70 -2.51 18.85
C PRO A 307 -12.25 -2.58 17.43
N VAL A 308 -13.37 -1.91 17.15
CA VAL A 308 -13.97 -1.83 15.81
C VAL A 308 -13.08 -1.07 14.85
N SER A 309 -12.53 0.06 15.26
CA SER A 309 -11.58 0.84 14.47
C SER A 309 -10.30 0.07 14.18
N MET A 310 -9.79 -0.64 15.16
CA MET A 310 -8.58 -1.47 15.02
C MET A 310 -8.80 -2.62 14.05
N LEU A 311 -9.95 -3.31 14.15
CA LEU A 311 -10.32 -4.36 13.21
C LEU A 311 -10.51 -3.82 11.79
N THR A 312 -11.19 -2.67 11.65
CA THR A 312 -11.39 -2.00 10.36
C THR A 312 -10.05 -1.62 9.72
N LEU A 313 -9.11 -1.09 10.51
CA LEU A 313 -7.77 -0.73 10.03
C LEU A 313 -7.00 -1.96 9.55
N LEU A 314 -6.96 -3.03 10.35
CA LEU A 314 -6.25 -4.26 10.00
C LEU A 314 -6.85 -4.92 8.75
N PHE A 315 -8.18 -5.00 8.69
CA PHE A 315 -8.88 -5.58 7.53
C PHE A 315 -8.66 -4.74 6.28
N GLY A 316 -8.81 -3.43 6.37
CA GLY A 316 -8.60 -2.52 5.24
C GLY A 316 -7.18 -2.56 4.69
N LEU A 317 -6.16 -2.61 5.56
CA LEU A 317 -4.75 -2.77 5.15
C LEU A 317 -4.48 -4.14 4.52
N ALA A 318 -5.10 -5.21 5.04
CA ALA A 318 -5.00 -6.54 4.44
C ALA A 318 -5.59 -6.57 3.03
N VAL A 319 -6.78 -5.98 2.83
CA VAL A 319 -7.42 -5.86 1.52
C VAL A 319 -6.59 -5.00 0.58
N ALA A 320 -6.05 -3.87 1.05
CA ALA A 320 -5.19 -3.00 0.26
C ALA A 320 -3.91 -3.73 -0.21
N SER A 321 -3.28 -4.49 0.68
CA SER A 321 -2.08 -5.29 0.38
C SER A 321 -2.37 -6.39 -0.61
N LEU A 322 -3.49 -7.11 -0.44
CA LEU A 322 -3.92 -8.16 -1.35
C LEU A 322 -4.24 -7.60 -2.74
N ALA A 323 -4.99 -6.50 -2.81
CA ALA A 323 -5.31 -5.84 -4.08
C ALA A 323 -4.06 -5.33 -4.81
N MET A 324 -3.09 -4.76 -4.07
CA MET A 324 -1.80 -4.36 -4.61
C MET A 324 -1.02 -5.56 -5.16
N LEU A 325 -1.01 -6.69 -4.43
CA LEU A 325 -0.34 -7.92 -4.88
C LEU A 325 -0.96 -8.45 -6.17
N ILE A 326 -2.29 -8.55 -6.21
CA ILE A 326 -3.01 -9.00 -7.42
C ILE A 326 -2.72 -8.07 -8.61
N ALA A 327 -2.82 -6.76 -8.41
CA ALA A 327 -2.51 -5.78 -9.44
C ALA A 327 -1.06 -5.89 -9.93
N ARG A 328 -0.12 -6.14 -9.03
CA ARG A 328 1.30 -6.36 -9.38
C ARG A 328 1.49 -7.63 -10.22
N LEU A 329 0.86 -8.74 -9.83
CA LEU A 329 0.94 -9.99 -10.58
C LEU A 329 0.34 -9.86 -11.99
N LEU A 330 -0.83 -9.21 -12.10
CA LEU A 330 -1.47 -8.97 -13.40
C LEU A 330 -0.64 -8.05 -14.31
N THR A 331 -0.02 -7.01 -13.76
CA THR A 331 0.86 -6.14 -14.55
C THR A 331 2.14 -6.83 -14.96
N GLN A 332 2.69 -7.69 -14.12
CA GLN A 332 3.86 -8.51 -14.46
C GLN A 332 3.53 -9.49 -15.58
N GLN A 333 2.44 -10.23 -15.45
CA GLN A 333 2.00 -11.19 -16.48
C GLN A 333 1.74 -10.49 -17.82
N ALA A 334 1.06 -9.33 -17.81
CA ALA A 334 0.82 -8.57 -19.04
C ALA A 334 2.12 -8.11 -19.74
N ASN A 335 3.15 -7.77 -18.99
CA ASN A 335 4.45 -7.41 -19.55
C ASN A 335 5.19 -8.64 -20.13
N GLU A 336 5.12 -9.79 -19.46
CA GLU A 336 5.70 -11.05 -19.95
C GLU A 336 5.01 -11.50 -21.24
N ASP A 337 3.67 -11.42 -21.32
CA ASP A 337 2.89 -11.76 -22.51
C ASP A 337 3.27 -10.87 -23.71
N LEU A 338 3.46 -9.56 -23.48
CA LEU A 338 3.91 -8.64 -24.54
C LEU A 338 5.32 -8.97 -25.03
N ALA A 339 6.25 -9.23 -24.14
CA ALA A 339 7.61 -9.61 -24.50
C ALA A 339 7.62 -10.92 -25.29
N ALA A 340 6.76 -11.89 -24.92
CA ALA A 340 6.60 -13.13 -25.67
C ALA A 340 6.03 -12.88 -27.08
N LEU A 341 5.03 -12.01 -27.25
CA LEU A 341 4.47 -11.65 -28.55
C LEU A 341 5.52 -10.98 -29.45
N ASP A 342 6.31 -10.07 -28.94
CA ASP A 342 7.39 -9.41 -29.70
C ASP A 342 8.46 -10.42 -30.13
N TYR A 343 8.85 -11.35 -29.25
CA TYR A 343 9.75 -12.44 -29.60
C TYR A 343 9.21 -13.34 -30.72
N PHE A 344 7.93 -13.75 -30.63
CA PHE A 344 7.30 -14.54 -31.68
C PHE A 344 7.18 -13.79 -33.02
N ALA A 345 6.91 -12.48 -32.97
CA ALA A 345 6.87 -11.65 -34.19
C ALA A 345 8.24 -11.59 -34.88
N GLU A 346 9.31 -11.41 -34.11
CA GLU A 346 10.69 -11.43 -34.62
C GLU A 346 11.06 -12.77 -35.21
N GLN A 347 10.81 -13.89 -34.53
CA GLN A 347 11.06 -15.25 -35.04
C GLN A 347 10.31 -15.53 -36.34
N ASN A 348 9.05 -15.13 -36.44
CA ASN A 348 8.28 -15.28 -37.69
C ASN A 348 8.84 -14.43 -38.83
N SER A 349 9.32 -13.24 -38.56
CA SER A 349 9.96 -12.37 -39.55
C SER A 349 11.24 -13.02 -40.12
N ILE A 350 12.09 -13.54 -39.25
CA ILE A 350 13.33 -14.25 -39.62
C ILE A 350 12.98 -15.48 -40.48
N ARG A 351 12.04 -16.31 -40.00
CA ARG A 351 11.62 -17.51 -40.73
C ARG A 351 11.07 -17.19 -42.13
N ASN A 352 10.24 -16.15 -42.25
CA ASN A 352 9.68 -15.72 -43.53
C ASN A 352 10.76 -15.18 -44.50
N SER A 353 11.77 -14.51 -43.95
CA SER A 353 12.93 -14.05 -44.73
C SER A 353 13.76 -15.21 -45.28
N LEU A 354 14.09 -16.19 -44.41
CA LEU A 354 14.82 -17.40 -44.83
C LEU A 354 14.05 -18.22 -45.85
N THR A 355 12.74 -18.37 -45.67
CA THR A 355 11.89 -19.10 -46.63
C THR A 355 11.87 -18.42 -48.02
N ARG A 356 11.82 -17.09 -48.08
CA ARG A 356 11.89 -16.34 -49.33
C ARG A 356 13.22 -16.52 -50.04
N GLU A 357 14.31 -16.44 -49.28
CA GLU A 357 15.65 -16.62 -49.82
C GLU A 357 15.83 -18.05 -50.39
N LEU A 358 15.42 -19.06 -49.60
CA LEU A 358 15.46 -20.45 -50.07
C LEU A 358 14.69 -20.65 -51.37
N ASN A 359 13.44 -20.13 -51.45
CA ASN A 359 12.64 -20.20 -52.67
C ASN A 359 13.29 -19.50 -53.86
N HIS A 360 13.97 -18.37 -53.61
CA HIS A 360 14.69 -17.66 -54.67
C HIS A 360 15.87 -18.49 -55.22
N ARG A 361 16.62 -19.14 -54.34
CA ARG A 361 17.75 -20.02 -54.71
C ARG A 361 17.26 -21.25 -55.46
N VAL A 362 16.21 -21.91 -54.99
CA VAL A 362 15.61 -23.07 -55.69
C VAL A 362 15.18 -22.67 -57.10
N LYS A 363 14.52 -21.53 -57.28
CA LYS A 363 14.14 -21.03 -58.61
C LYS A 363 15.34 -20.82 -59.54
N ASN A 364 16.44 -20.25 -59.03
CA ASN A 364 17.65 -20.01 -59.83
C ASN A 364 18.29 -21.34 -60.28
N THR A 365 18.42 -22.30 -59.37
CA THR A 365 18.96 -23.63 -59.67
C THR A 365 18.10 -24.35 -60.70
N LEU A 366 16.78 -24.33 -60.57
CA LEU A 366 15.85 -24.93 -61.58
C LEU A 366 15.95 -24.23 -62.92
N ALA A 367 16.12 -22.89 -62.98
CA ALA A 367 16.30 -22.17 -64.26
C ALA A 367 17.58 -22.58 -64.96
N ASN A 368 18.69 -22.77 -64.20
CA ASN A 368 19.94 -23.27 -64.78
C ASN A 368 19.79 -24.68 -65.33
N VAL A 369 19.13 -25.60 -64.60
CA VAL A 369 18.84 -26.97 -65.08
C VAL A 369 18.00 -26.94 -66.34
N LEU A 370 16.92 -26.15 -66.41
CA LEU A 370 16.09 -26.02 -67.59
C LEU A 370 16.85 -25.50 -68.83
N SER A 371 17.76 -24.55 -68.62
CA SER A 371 18.61 -24.01 -69.67
C SER A 371 19.56 -25.06 -70.23
N ILE A 372 20.19 -25.87 -69.34
CA ILE A 372 21.05 -27.00 -69.77
C ILE A 372 20.24 -28.02 -70.58
N ILE A 373 19.05 -28.42 -70.13
CA ILE A 373 18.17 -29.36 -70.83
C ILE A 373 17.80 -28.82 -72.24
N ALA A 374 17.33 -27.55 -72.27
CA ALA A 374 16.90 -26.96 -73.57
C ALA A 374 18.03 -26.86 -74.58
N LEU A 375 19.21 -26.54 -74.16
CA LEU A 375 20.38 -26.43 -75.03
C LEU A 375 20.91 -27.79 -75.46
N THR A 376 20.95 -28.78 -74.56
CA THR A 376 21.36 -30.15 -74.90
C THR A 376 20.40 -30.73 -75.91
N ARG A 377 19.08 -30.54 -75.73
CA ARG A 377 18.04 -31.03 -76.71
C ARG A 377 18.18 -30.46 -78.13
N ARG A 378 18.58 -29.19 -78.24
CA ARG A 378 18.69 -28.54 -79.56
C ARG A 378 19.78 -29.12 -80.51
N ARG A 379 20.80 -29.73 -79.88
CA ARG A 379 22.02 -30.15 -80.63
C ARG A 379 22.30 -31.66 -80.62
N ALA A 380 21.56 -32.41 -79.81
CA ALA A 380 21.71 -33.88 -79.81
C ALA A 380 21.30 -34.49 -81.15
N THR A 381 22.12 -35.36 -81.64
CA THR A 381 21.91 -36.04 -82.96
C THR A 381 20.97 -37.23 -82.83
N ASN A 382 20.91 -37.85 -81.68
CA ASN A 382 20.02 -38.96 -81.32
C ASN A 382 19.74 -38.95 -79.83
N LEU A 383 18.86 -39.83 -79.30
CA LEU A 383 18.44 -39.92 -77.95
C LEU A 383 19.59 -40.29 -76.97
N ASP A 384 20.47 -41.18 -77.40
CA ASP A 384 21.61 -41.64 -76.57
C ASP A 384 22.64 -40.53 -76.39
N ASP A 385 22.93 -39.76 -77.43
CA ASP A 385 23.78 -38.58 -77.41
C ASP A 385 23.18 -37.49 -76.48
N PHE A 386 21.86 -37.30 -76.59
CA PHE A 386 21.14 -36.39 -75.63
C PHE A 386 21.29 -36.84 -74.16
N ALA A 387 20.98 -38.14 -73.91
CA ALA A 387 21.02 -38.66 -72.53
C ALA A 387 22.43 -38.62 -71.93
N SER A 388 23.44 -39.07 -72.71
CA SER A 388 24.82 -39.05 -72.23
C SER A 388 25.37 -37.64 -72.00
N SER A 389 25.08 -36.69 -72.87
CA SER A 389 25.51 -35.31 -72.76
C SER A 389 24.80 -34.59 -71.57
N LEU A 390 23.50 -34.86 -71.38
CA LEU A 390 22.73 -34.33 -70.31
C LEU A 390 23.22 -34.87 -68.97
N ASP A 391 23.43 -36.18 -68.82
CA ASP A 391 23.93 -36.81 -67.58
C ASP A 391 25.29 -36.22 -67.17
N GLY A 392 26.24 -36.07 -68.12
CA GLY A 392 27.53 -35.46 -67.85
C GLY A 392 27.42 -34.03 -67.28
N ARG A 393 26.55 -33.20 -67.89
CA ARG A 393 26.35 -31.80 -67.45
C ARG A 393 25.64 -31.69 -66.09
N ILE A 394 24.66 -32.55 -65.85
CA ILE A 394 23.97 -32.60 -64.56
C ILE A 394 24.93 -33.04 -63.46
N ARG A 395 25.80 -34.03 -63.75
CA ARG A 395 26.86 -34.46 -62.82
C ARG A 395 27.86 -33.32 -62.49
N ALA A 396 28.30 -32.60 -63.53
CA ALA A 396 29.18 -31.44 -63.35
C ALA A 396 28.52 -30.36 -62.48
N LEU A 397 27.26 -30.02 -62.74
CA LEU A 397 26.49 -29.09 -61.93
C LEU A 397 26.35 -29.58 -60.49
N SER A 398 26.08 -30.89 -60.29
CA SER A 398 25.98 -31.49 -58.94
C SER A 398 27.31 -31.47 -58.24
N ALA A 399 28.42 -31.81 -58.88
CA ALA A 399 29.74 -31.79 -58.27
C ALA A 399 30.14 -30.37 -57.75
N THR A 400 29.90 -29.35 -58.57
CA THR A 400 30.15 -27.97 -58.20
C THR A 400 29.17 -27.51 -57.10
N HIS A 401 27.91 -27.94 -57.15
CA HIS A 401 26.90 -27.66 -56.14
C HIS A 401 27.28 -28.29 -54.78
N ASP A 402 27.81 -29.50 -54.76
CA ASP A 402 28.29 -30.15 -53.53
C ASP A 402 29.48 -29.42 -52.89
N LEU A 403 30.39 -28.87 -53.72
CA LEU A 403 31.48 -28.04 -53.22
C LEU A 403 30.94 -26.76 -52.55
N LEU A 404 29.90 -26.17 -53.11
CA LEU A 404 29.22 -24.98 -52.55
C LEU A 404 28.52 -25.28 -51.24
N THR A 405 27.85 -26.46 -51.15
CA THR A 405 27.12 -26.86 -49.93
C THR A 405 28.08 -27.14 -48.77
N LYS A 406 29.23 -27.79 -49.06
CA LYS A 406 30.29 -28.03 -48.06
C LYS A 406 30.96 -26.75 -47.54
N GLY A 407 30.98 -25.69 -48.35
CA GLY A 407 31.48 -24.36 -48.01
C GLY A 407 30.44 -23.42 -47.39
N GLU A 408 29.32 -23.96 -46.87
CA GLU A 408 28.18 -23.16 -46.30
C GLU A 408 27.72 -22.04 -47.24
N TRP A 409 27.75 -22.28 -48.56
CA TRP A 409 27.39 -21.31 -49.60
C TRP A 409 28.23 -20.01 -49.56
N GLY A 410 29.42 -20.07 -48.98
CA GLY A 410 30.41 -19.01 -49.05
C GLY A 410 31.08 -18.91 -50.39
N THR A 411 32.40 -18.84 -50.43
CA THR A 411 33.23 -18.86 -51.65
C THR A 411 33.78 -20.25 -51.89
N THR A 412 33.98 -20.63 -53.16
CA THR A 412 34.61 -21.89 -53.54
C THR A 412 35.98 -21.59 -54.19
N PRO A 413 37.07 -22.26 -53.72
CA PRO A 413 38.35 -22.10 -54.34
C PRO A 413 38.35 -22.51 -55.82
N LEU A 414 38.82 -21.61 -56.71
CA LEU A 414 38.87 -21.86 -58.16
C LEU A 414 39.59 -23.18 -58.45
N ARG A 415 40.73 -23.44 -57.81
CA ARG A 415 41.49 -24.67 -57.95
C ARG A 415 40.64 -25.92 -57.73
N LYS A 416 39.80 -25.96 -56.68
CA LYS A 416 38.93 -27.09 -56.38
C LYS A 416 37.86 -27.35 -57.44
N VAL A 417 37.35 -26.27 -58.06
CA VAL A 417 36.42 -26.43 -59.18
C VAL A 417 37.10 -27.07 -60.37
N VAL A 418 38.33 -26.59 -60.73
CA VAL A 418 39.11 -27.20 -61.84
C VAL A 418 39.48 -28.61 -61.53
N GLU A 419 39.94 -28.94 -60.29
CA GLU A 419 40.28 -30.30 -59.87
C GLU A 419 39.08 -31.25 -59.97
N ALA A 420 37.90 -30.80 -59.51
CA ALA A 420 36.68 -31.62 -59.54
C ALA A 420 36.23 -32.01 -60.98
N GLU A 421 36.32 -31.03 -61.90
CA GLU A 421 35.91 -31.26 -63.28
C GLU A 421 36.95 -32.06 -64.11
N LEU A 422 38.24 -31.96 -63.73
CA LEU A 422 39.31 -32.73 -64.38
C LEU A 422 39.55 -34.13 -63.78
N ALA A 423 39.02 -34.38 -62.55
CA ALA A 423 39.19 -35.67 -61.86
C ALA A 423 38.86 -36.93 -62.66
N PRO A 424 37.79 -36.95 -63.52
CA PRO A 424 37.48 -38.10 -64.33
C PRO A 424 38.55 -38.44 -65.39
N TYR A 425 39.40 -37.47 -65.74
CA TYR A 425 40.37 -37.58 -66.83
C TYR A 425 41.84 -37.69 -66.37
N GLY A 426 42.11 -37.58 -65.06
CA GLY A 426 43.47 -37.48 -64.47
C GLY A 426 44.02 -38.77 -63.89
N SER A 427 43.42 -39.94 -64.09
CA SER A 427 43.73 -41.15 -63.31
C SER A 427 44.92 -42.03 -63.76
N ALA A 428 45.66 -41.65 -64.79
CA ALA A 428 46.69 -42.55 -65.37
C ALA A 428 48.15 -41.93 -65.33
N ASP A 429 48.30 -40.62 -65.37
CA ASP A 429 49.64 -40.03 -65.37
C ASP A 429 49.55 -38.56 -64.90
N GLU A 430 50.22 -38.24 -63.73
CA GLU A 430 50.28 -36.86 -63.15
C GLU A 430 50.87 -35.86 -64.14
N ARG A 431 51.49 -36.27 -65.25
CA ARG A 431 52.09 -35.40 -66.24
C ARG A 431 51.15 -34.88 -67.32
N MET A 432 49.88 -35.37 -67.36
CA MET A 432 48.89 -34.96 -68.37
C MET A 432 48.17 -33.64 -67.97
N LEU A 433 48.13 -33.31 -66.74
CA LEU A 433 47.41 -32.12 -66.20
C LEU A 433 48.42 -31.21 -65.42
N ASP A 434 48.51 -29.94 -65.84
CA ASP A 434 49.31 -28.91 -65.18
C ASP A 434 48.42 -27.78 -64.74
N LEU A 435 48.28 -27.65 -63.40
CA LEU A 435 47.39 -26.66 -62.74
C LEU A 435 48.23 -25.65 -61.93
N GLU A 436 48.28 -24.40 -62.37
CA GLU A 436 49.10 -23.37 -61.75
C GLU A 436 48.34 -22.05 -61.62
N GLY A 437 48.39 -21.46 -60.41
CA GLY A 437 47.85 -20.14 -60.17
C GLY A 437 47.65 -19.84 -58.69
N PRO A 438 47.44 -18.57 -58.35
CA PRO A 438 47.22 -18.13 -56.97
C PRO A 438 45.91 -18.66 -56.37
N GLU A 439 45.79 -18.62 -55.04
CA GLU A 439 44.50 -18.88 -54.40
C GLU A 439 43.49 -17.79 -54.76
N VAL A 440 42.37 -18.24 -55.30
CA VAL A 440 41.26 -17.37 -55.69
C VAL A 440 39.98 -18.07 -55.28
N ALA A 441 39.09 -17.33 -54.65
CA ALA A 441 37.77 -17.81 -54.25
C ALA A 441 36.69 -17.22 -55.16
N LEU A 442 35.82 -18.06 -55.67
CA LEU A 442 34.74 -17.69 -56.59
C LEU A 442 33.41 -17.61 -55.79
N ALA A 443 32.57 -16.67 -56.17
CA ALA A 443 31.20 -16.61 -55.68
C ALA A 443 30.39 -17.83 -56.21
N PRO A 444 29.34 -18.30 -55.52
CA PRO A 444 28.62 -19.52 -55.87
C PRO A 444 28.17 -19.62 -57.34
N ASN A 445 27.56 -18.57 -57.83
CA ASN A 445 27.07 -18.56 -59.22
C ASN A 445 28.21 -18.56 -60.26
N ASP A 446 29.29 -17.81 -59.96
CA ASP A 446 30.45 -17.76 -60.85
C ASP A 446 31.20 -19.11 -60.85
N ALA A 447 31.25 -19.82 -59.69
CA ALA A 447 31.83 -21.15 -59.59
C ALA A 447 31.04 -22.18 -60.40
N LEU A 448 29.70 -22.13 -60.38
CA LEU A 448 28.84 -23.01 -61.20
C LEU A 448 29.07 -22.80 -62.72
N SER A 449 29.07 -21.54 -63.14
CA SER A 449 29.25 -21.23 -64.58
C SER A 449 30.69 -21.54 -65.05
N PHE A 450 31.68 -21.27 -64.16
CA PHE A 450 33.07 -21.64 -64.47
C PHE A 450 33.26 -23.18 -64.50
N GLY A 451 32.70 -23.91 -63.52
CA GLY A 451 32.74 -25.38 -63.50
C GLY A 451 32.17 -26.00 -64.82
N LEU A 452 31.03 -25.47 -65.24
CA LEU A 452 30.43 -25.90 -66.50
C LEU A 452 31.36 -25.63 -67.72
N ALA A 453 32.07 -24.52 -67.78
CA ALA A 453 33.05 -24.20 -68.80
C ALA A 453 34.23 -25.21 -68.85
N ILE A 454 34.79 -25.47 -67.66
CA ILE A 454 35.91 -26.43 -67.51
C ILE A 454 35.44 -27.85 -67.87
N HIS A 455 34.23 -28.24 -67.48
CA HIS A 455 33.66 -29.51 -67.84
C HIS A 455 33.58 -29.72 -69.41
N GLU A 456 33.07 -28.69 -70.09
CA GLU A 456 32.98 -28.76 -71.58
C GLU A 456 34.34 -28.78 -72.20
N LEU A 457 35.30 -27.99 -71.71
CA LEU A 457 36.69 -28.00 -72.20
C LEU A 457 37.35 -29.38 -72.00
N ALA A 458 37.21 -29.95 -70.79
CA ALA A 458 37.74 -31.26 -70.40
C ALA A 458 37.13 -32.39 -71.25
N THR A 459 35.79 -32.34 -71.42
CA THR A 459 35.08 -33.31 -72.27
C THR A 459 35.54 -33.24 -73.75
N ASN A 460 35.74 -32.03 -74.31
CA ASN A 460 36.27 -31.80 -75.66
C ASN A 460 37.71 -32.30 -75.77
N ALA A 461 38.56 -32.01 -74.81
CA ALA A 461 39.93 -32.49 -74.78
C ALA A 461 40.02 -34.02 -74.73
N ALA A 462 39.15 -34.66 -73.97
CA ALA A 462 39.07 -36.14 -73.94
C ALA A 462 38.50 -36.77 -75.18
N LYS A 463 37.54 -36.15 -75.87
CA LYS A 463 36.91 -36.71 -77.08
C LYS A 463 37.70 -36.40 -78.36
N TYR A 464 38.26 -35.19 -78.45
CA TYR A 464 38.80 -34.69 -79.74
C TYR A 464 40.18 -34.01 -79.59
N GLY A 465 40.61 -33.72 -78.38
CA GLY A 465 41.78 -32.92 -78.12
C GLY A 465 42.95 -33.66 -77.45
N ALA A 466 43.72 -32.98 -76.67
CA ALA A 466 44.97 -33.45 -76.07
C ALA A 466 44.80 -34.72 -75.22
N LEU A 467 43.71 -34.83 -74.43
CA LEU A 467 43.47 -35.98 -73.55
C LEU A 467 43.03 -37.25 -74.35
N SER A 468 42.81 -37.18 -75.62
CA SER A 468 42.50 -38.34 -76.49
C SER A 468 43.73 -39.03 -77.10
N ALA A 469 44.96 -38.52 -76.92
CA ALA A 469 46.19 -39.01 -77.51
C ALA A 469 47.25 -39.33 -76.40
N GLU A 470 48.05 -40.37 -76.61
CA GLU A 470 49.19 -40.66 -75.73
C GLU A 470 50.24 -39.51 -75.78
N GLY A 471 50.57 -39.00 -74.59
CA GLY A 471 51.51 -37.89 -74.47
C GLY A 471 50.90 -36.48 -74.61
N GLY A 472 49.58 -36.38 -74.82
CA GLY A 472 48.87 -35.09 -74.83
C GLY A 472 48.80 -34.50 -73.43
N ARG A 473 48.77 -33.16 -73.39
CA ARG A 473 48.80 -32.38 -72.10
C ARG A 473 47.79 -31.27 -72.13
N VAL A 474 47.15 -31.06 -70.97
CA VAL A 474 46.28 -29.90 -70.68
C VAL A 474 46.92 -29.07 -69.55
N SER A 475 47.12 -27.83 -69.84
CA SER A 475 47.53 -26.89 -68.81
C SER A 475 46.44 -25.84 -68.52
N VAL A 476 46.13 -25.65 -67.25
CA VAL A 476 45.22 -24.59 -66.78
C VAL A 476 45.97 -23.65 -65.84
N ARG A 477 46.19 -22.47 -66.38
CA ARG A 477 46.91 -21.44 -65.63
C ARG A 477 45.99 -20.25 -65.35
N TRP A 478 46.04 -19.71 -64.12
CA TRP A 478 45.25 -18.54 -63.82
C TRP A 478 46.10 -17.50 -63.05
N SER A 479 45.80 -16.25 -63.36
CA SER A 479 46.44 -15.08 -62.75
C SER A 479 45.39 -14.02 -62.51
N LYS A 480 45.62 -13.13 -61.49
CA LYS A 480 44.78 -11.98 -61.28
C LYS A 480 44.98 -10.95 -62.37
N ASP A 481 43.94 -10.68 -63.17
CA ASP A 481 43.93 -9.67 -64.22
C ASP A 481 43.61 -8.28 -63.66
N SER A 482 42.81 -8.24 -62.58
CA SER A 482 42.52 -7.08 -61.73
C SER A 482 42.13 -7.54 -60.35
N ASN A 483 41.81 -6.57 -59.46
CA ASN A 483 41.26 -6.91 -58.15
C ASN A 483 39.88 -7.60 -58.19
N GLU A 484 39.16 -7.48 -59.34
CA GLU A 484 37.79 -7.96 -59.52
C GLU A 484 37.69 -9.11 -60.51
N THR A 485 38.78 -9.46 -61.18
CA THR A 485 38.78 -10.49 -62.25
C THR A 485 40.05 -11.33 -62.21
N VAL A 486 39.86 -12.62 -62.49
CA VAL A 486 40.91 -13.61 -62.70
C VAL A 486 40.87 -14.07 -64.15
N ARG A 487 41.98 -14.03 -64.81
CA ARG A 487 42.19 -14.62 -66.16
C ARG A 487 42.58 -16.07 -65.96
N VAL A 488 41.83 -16.96 -66.56
CA VAL A 488 42.09 -18.42 -66.64
C VAL A 488 42.41 -18.77 -68.04
N GLU A 489 43.55 -19.37 -68.27
CA GLU A 489 44.04 -19.82 -69.58
C GLU A 489 44.07 -21.35 -69.59
N TRP A 490 43.27 -21.95 -70.48
CA TRP A 490 43.28 -23.34 -70.83
C TRP A 490 44.11 -23.53 -72.09
N ARG A 491 45.06 -24.45 -72.07
CA ARG A 491 45.87 -24.79 -73.25
C ARG A 491 46.03 -26.29 -73.43
N GLU A 492 45.78 -26.77 -74.64
CA GLU A 492 45.97 -28.15 -75.03
C GLU A 492 47.22 -28.29 -75.93
N GLN A 493 48.02 -29.33 -75.70
CA GLN A 493 49.21 -29.63 -76.52
C GLN A 493 49.38 -31.13 -76.70
N GLY A 494 49.95 -31.58 -77.87
CA GLY A 494 50.26 -32.98 -78.18
C GLY A 494 49.03 -33.83 -78.54
N GLY A 495 47.92 -33.20 -78.74
CA GLY A 495 46.70 -33.89 -79.26
C GLY A 495 46.71 -34.03 -80.81
N PRO A 496 45.62 -34.63 -81.37
CA PRO A 496 45.43 -34.70 -82.79
C PRO A 496 45.41 -33.29 -83.42
N PRO A 497 45.90 -33.11 -84.68
CA PRO A 497 45.89 -31.79 -85.33
C PRO A 497 44.45 -31.31 -85.49
N VAL A 498 44.23 -30.05 -85.18
CA VAL A 498 42.89 -29.44 -85.28
C VAL A 498 42.52 -29.22 -86.75
N PRO A 499 41.41 -29.77 -87.28
CA PRO A 499 41.02 -29.59 -88.66
C PRO A 499 40.69 -28.14 -89.00
N ALA A 500 41.15 -27.62 -90.15
CA ALA A 500 40.88 -26.25 -90.59
C ALA A 500 39.40 -25.96 -90.86
N GLU A 501 38.62 -26.95 -91.34
CA GLU A 501 37.16 -26.89 -91.50
C GLU A 501 36.49 -27.71 -90.39
N ARG A 502 35.71 -27.09 -89.57
CA ARG A 502 34.95 -27.76 -88.53
C ARG A 502 33.61 -27.04 -88.27
N SER A 503 32.61 -27.77 -87.94
CA SER A 503 31.36 -27.24 -87.44
C SER A 503 31.52 -26.83 -85.98
N ARG A 504 31.03 -25.65 -85.61
CA ARG A 504 30.96 -25.25 -84.19
C ARG A 504 30.11 -26.23 -83.40
N GLY A 505 30.76 -26.92 -82.50
CA GLY A 505 30.09 -27.88 -81.60
C GLY A 505 29.29 -27.18 -80.47
N PHE A 506 28.45 -27.92 -79.80
CA PHE A 506 27.60 -27.42 -78.71
C PHE A 506 28.41 -26.87 -77.52
N GLY A 507 29.45 -27.58 -77.06
CA GLY A 507 30.29 -27.14 -75.96
C GLY A 507 30.93 -25.79 -76.21
N THR A 508 31.36 -25.53 -77.50
CA THR A 508 31.88 -24.24 -77.92
C THR A 508 30.85 -23.09 -77.75
N GLU A 509 29.59 -23.34 -78.20
CA GLU A 509 28.52 -22.33 -78.10
C GLU A 509 28.11 -22.09 -76.63
N LEU A 510 28.10 -23.12 -75.77
CA LEU A 510 27.81 -23.02 -74.33
C LEU A 510 28.85 -22.12 -73.69
N ILE A 511 30.13 -22.33 -73.92
CA ILE A 511 31.21 -21.55 -73.37
C ILE A 511 31.14 -20.10 -73.87
N GLU A 512 31.00 -19.90 -75.21
CA GLU A 512 31.01 -18.56 -75.81
C GLU A 512 29.77 -17.74 -75.53
N ARG A 513 28.62 -18.32 -75.27
CA ARG A 513 27.38 -17.58 -75.08
C ARG A 513 26.89 -17.59 -73.63
N ILE A 514 26.76 -18.79 -73.02
CA ILE A 514 26.14 -18.89 -71.72
C ILE A 514 27.13 -18.53 -70.60
N VAL A 515 28.29 -19.20 -70.66
CA VAL A 515 29.32 -18.92 -69.65
C VAL A 515 29.80 -17.49 -69.77
N ALA A 516 29.99 -16.96 -70.96
CA ALA A 516 30.34 -15.58 -71.20
C ALA A 516 29.27 -14.60 -70.67
N HIS A 517 28.00 -14.92 -70.79
CA HIS A 517 26.86 -14.15 -70.29
C HIS A 517 26.82 -14.15 -68.75
N GLU A 518 26.94 -15.32 -68.18
CA GLU A 518 26.88 -15.49 -66.69
C GLU A 518 28.10 -14.87 -66.00
N LEU A 519 29.31 -15.10 -66.57
CA LEU A 519 30.53 -14.49 -66.08
C LEU A 519 30.68 -12.97 -66.43
N ARG A 520 29.80 -12.46 -67.30
CA ARG A 520 29.77 -11.09 -67.83
C ARG A 520 31.07 -10.63 -68.47
N HIS A 521 31.84 -11.61 -69.05
CA HIS A 521 33.06 -11.38 -69.77
C HIS A 521 33.10 -12.24 -71.03
N PRO A 522 33.60 -11.69 -72.12
CA PRO A 522 33.74 -12.49 -73.36
C PRO A 522 34.76 -13.64 -73.17
N VAL A 523 34.49 -14.78 -73.77
CA VAL A 523 35.40 -15.91 -73.79
C VAL A 523 36.15 -15.88 -75.14
N GLU A 524 37.46 -15.97 -75.02
CA GLU A 524 38.34 -16.06 -76.18
C GLU A 524 38.68 -17.54 -76.40
N LEU A 525 38.20 -18.15 -77.52
CA LEU A 525 38.44 -19.55 -77.82
C LEU A 525 39.11 -19.63 -79.18
N ASP A 526 40.36 -20.07 -79.17
CA ASP A 526 41.22 -20.21 -80.38
C ASP A 526 41.58 -21.66 -80.60
N PHE A 527 41.43 -22.08 -81.85
CA PHE A 527 41.70 -23.44 -82.32
C PHE A 527 42.92 -23.43 -83.22
N ALA A 528 44.09 -23.35 -82.67
CA ALA A 528 45.37 -23.35 -83.37
C ALA A 528 45.75 -24.76 -83.82
N ALA A 529 46.61 -24.85 -84.86
CA ALA A 529 47.02 -26.15 -85.44
C ALA A 529 47.79 -27.02 -84.39
N ASP A 530 48.35 -26.40 -83.35
CA ASP A 530 49.08 -27.03 -82.27
C ASP A 530 48.23 -27.39 -81.02
N GLY A 531 46.89 -27.06 -81.05
CA GLY A 531 45.96 -27.37 -79.97
C GLY A 531 44.99 -26.22 -79.59
N VAL A 532 44.01 -26.52 -78.78
CA VAL A 532 42.99 -25.54 -78.33
C VAL A 532 43.50 -24.64 -77.22
N ARG A 533 43.18 -23.34 -77.34
CA ARG A 533 43.44 -22.30 -76.33
C ARG A 533 42.14 -21.63 -75.98
N CYS A 534 41.82 -21.56 -74.66
CA CYS A 534 40.65 -20.85 -74.18
C CYS A 534 41.08 -19.86 -73.04
N THR A 535 40.63 -18.64 -73.18
CA THR A 535 40.81 -17.66 -72.14
C THR A 535 39.47 -17.25 -71.58
N LEU A 536 39.30 -17.48 -70.26
CA LEU A 536 38.12 -17.10 -69.48
C LEU A 536 38.49 -15.99 -68.53
N ARG A 537 37.66 -14.96 -68.39
CA ARG A 537 37.72 -13.98 -67.35
C ARG A 537 36.63 -14.22 -66.35
N VAL A 538 37.02 -14.61 -65.14
CA VAL A 538 36.07 -14.99 -64.08
C VAL A 538 36.03 -13.85 -63.03
N PRO A 539 34.86 -13.32 -62.72
CA PRO A 539 34.73 -12.30 -61.67
C PRO A 539 35.10 -12.85 -60.28
N VAL A 540 35.90 -12.05 -59.54
CA VAL A 540 36.15 -12.32 -58.13
C VAL A 540 35.22 -11.42 -57.33
N ARG A 541 34.02 -11.90 -57.11
CA ARG A 541 33.02 -11.18 -56.32
C ARG A 541 33.14 -11.63 -54.87
N LEU A 542 33.27 -10.69 -53.92
CA LEU A 542 33.09 -10.99 -52.53
C LEU A 542 31.65 -11.47 -52.32
N PRO A 543 31.40 -12.52 -51.53
CA PRO A 543 30.03 -12.89 -51.17
C PRO A 543 29.37 -11.64 -50.56
N SER A 544 28.18 -11.28 -51.01
CA SER A 544 27.43 -10.22 -50.37
C SER A 544 27.21 -10.64 -48.92
N GLU A 545 27.86 -9.92 -47.97
CA GLU A 545 27.58 -10.11 -46.55
C GLU A 545 26.07 -10.01 -46.35
N PHE A 546 25.49 -11.07 -45.80
CA PHE A 546 24.07 -11.12 -45.45
C PHE A 546 23.87 -10.25 -44.21
N ALA A 547 23.77 -8.93 -44.40
CA ALA A 547 23.39 -7.99 -43.32
C ALA A 547 21.89 -8.20 -43.07
N ILE A 548 21.56 -8.96 -42.03
CA ILE A 548 20.21 -8.94 -41.44
C ILE A 548 20.02 -7.51 -40.91
N ARG A 549 19.40 -6.63 -41.71
CA ARG A 549 18.90 -5.36 -41.20
C ARG A 549 17.77 -5.65 -40.24
N ALA A 550 18.04 -5.60 -38.92
CA ALA A 550 16.99 -5.53 -37.94
C ALA A 550 16.14 -4.26 -38.23
N PRO A 551 14.83 -4.38 -38.33
CA PRO A 551 13.97 -3.20 -38.44
C PRO A 551 14.14 -2.33 -37.17
N ARG A 552 14.36 -1.03 -37.38
CA ARG A 552 14.40 0.00 -36.32
C ARG A 552 13.01 0.20 -35.68
#